data_dbbc070fb631aa90b820d1bd0e9ff7b4
#
_entry.id   dbbc070fb631aa90b820d1bd0e9ff7b4
#
_cell.length_a   1.000
_cell.length_b   1.000
_cell.length_c   1.000
_cell.angle_alpha   90.00
_cell.angle_beta   90.00
_cell.angle_gamma   90.00
#
_symmetry.space_group_name_H-M   'P 1'
#
loop_
_entity.id
_entity.type
_entity.pdbx_description
1 polymer ?
#
loop_
_entity_poly.entity_id
_entity_poly.type
_entity_poly.pdbx_seq_one_letter_code
_entity_poly.pdbx_strand_id
1 'polypeptide(L)'
;TDNFNWRWIFYVNVPIGMISLFLTNRLVEDPPFLKREQERRRGIRADYVGLGLLTLAIASLQIALDKGQESDWFSSRWITSLVILAGYAFLVWIVWEWHHPNPVVDIRMFKRRNFATAMFFSFTVGIVLYGTTVMIPQFLQVQLGYPAVVAGEALAGGGFVMMCVLPFVGTLVSRLDPRKMMAFGFVSISAAMYYMSTLFSLTMDFRAAFLMRTLQMFGLAFIFVPQNVLAYVGVPREKNNQISSMNSFMRNVGGSIGIALISTSIARVAQRRRFSMVAHTTPGTPPYEGLMAGLTETFKAKGAASVDATRQAHGLVSNIIDRQATTIAYVEVISVLAVIILCLVPFLLIMRRNRPAVGEQTAIH
;
A
#
# COMPACT_ATOMS: atom_id res chain seq x y z
N THR A 1 9.71 -4.21 -20.46
CA THR A 1 9.88 -3.04 -21.34
C THR A 1 11.19 -3.09 -22.08
N ASP A 2 12.21 -3.73 -21.55
CA ASP A 2 13.58 -3.73 -22.10
C ASP A 2 13.67 -4.53 -23.43
N ASN A 3 12.89 -5.61 -23.57
CA ASN A 3 12.85 -6.47 -24.77
C ASN A 3 11.59 -6.29 -25.64
N PHE A 4 10.52 -5.68 -25.08
CA PHE A 4 9.24 -5.50 -25.73
C PHE A 4 8.66 -4.11 -25.38
N ASN A 5 7.73 -3.62 -26.21
CA ASN A 5 7.02 -2.38 -25.97
C ASN A 5 6.21 -2.45 -24.64
N TRP A 6 6.12 -1.35 -23.90
CA TRP A 6 5.35 -1.21 -22.66
C TRP A 6 3.88 -1.71 -22.77
N ARG A 7 3.30 -1.72 -23.97
CA ARG A 7 1.95 -2.22 -24.23
C ARG A 7 1.76 -3.70 -23.91
N TRP A 8 2.84 -4.50 -23.91
CA TRP A 8 2.78 -5.92 -23.57
C TRP A 8 2.38 -6.16 -22.09
N ILE A 9 2.59 -5.19 -21.22
CA ILE A 9 2.12 -5.25 -19.81
C ILE A 9 0.59 -5.40 -19.77
N PHE A 10 -0.11 -4.78 -20.71
CA PHE A 10 -1.58 -4.90 -20.82
C PHE A 10 -1.99 -6.17 -21.60
N TYR A 11 -1.29 -6.49 -22.67
CA TYR A 11 -1.64 -7.64 -23.52
C TYR A 11 -1.49 -8.97 -22.79
N VAL A 12 -0.58 -9.13 -21.84
CA VAL A 12 -0.42 -10.34 -21.03
C VAL A 12 -1.65 -10.63 -20.16
N ASN A 13 -2.39 -9.61 -19.79
CA ASN A 13 -3.61 -9.76 -19.00
C ASN A 13 -4.80 -10.30 -19.83
N VAL A 14 -4.80 -10.11 -21.16
CA VAL A 14 -5.89 -10.56 -22.03
C VAL A 14 -6.03 -12.10 -22.03
N PRO A 15 -4.98 -12.90 -22.34
CA PRO A 15 -5.09 -14.35 -22.29
C PRO A 15 -5.40 -14.87 -20.88
N ILE A 16 -4.82 -14.27 -19.85
CA ILE A 16 -5.10 -14.66 -18.45
C ILE A 16 -6.57 -14.40 -18.12
N GLY A 17 -7.11 -13.23 -18.51
CA GLY A 17 -8.51 -12.88 -18.33
C GLY A 17 -9.46 -13.82 -19.09
N MET A 18 -9.12 -14.19 -20.33
CA MET A 18 -9.90 -15.14 -21.13
C MET A 18 -9.93 -16.54 -20.50
N ILE A 19 -8.77 -17.03 -20.04
CA ILE A 19 -8.67 -18.32 -19.34
C ILE A 19 -9.50 -18.28 -18.04
N SER A 20 -9.36 -17.22 -17.25
CA SER A 20 -10.12 -17.03 -16.02
C SER A 20 -11.63 -17.02 -16.28
N LEU A 21 -12.09 -16.28 -17.31
CA LEU A 21 -13.50 -16.24 -17.72
C LEU A 21 -14.00 -17.63 -18.13
N PHE A 22 -13.22 -18.34 -18.94
CA PHE A 22 -13.57 -19.70 -19.39
C PHE A 22 -13.67 -20.68 -18.22
N LEU A 23 -12.68 -20.68 -17.31
CA LEU A 23 -12.68 -21.54 -16.13
C LEU A 23 -13.83 -21.20 -15.18
N THR A 24 -14.08 -19.91 -14.94
CA THR A 24 -15.18 -19.48 -14.08
C THR A 24 -16.53 -19.94 -14.65
N ASN A 25 -16.75 -19.77 -15.95
CA ASN A 25 -18.00 -20.19 -16.59
C ASN A 25 -18.20 -21.71 -16.61
N ARG A 26 -17.10 -22.48 -16.57
CA ARG A 26 -17.18 -23.97 -16.61
C ARG A 26 -17.19 -24.61 -15.23
N LEU A 27 -16.52 -24.03 -14.24
CA LEU A 27 -16.27 -24.64 -12.94
C LEU A 27 -17.08 -24.03 -11.80
N VAL A 28 -17.57 -22.79 -11.96
CA VAL A 28 -18.31 -22.10 -10.91
C VAL A 28 -19.79 -22.21 -11.18
N GLU A 29 -20.50 -22.91 -10.31
CA GLU A 29 -21.96 -22.96 -10.30
C GLU A 29 -22.53 -21.92 -9.32
N ASP A 30 -23.57 -21.21 -9.75
CA ASP A 30 -24.27 -20.27 -8.87
C ASP A 30 -24.96 -21.02 -7.73
N PRO A 31 -24.64 -20.72 -6.45
CA PRO A 31 -25.31 -21.35 -5.33
C PRO A 31 -26.83 -21.11 -5.35
N PRO A 32 -27.66 -22.08 -4.94
CA PRO A 32 -29.13 -21.97 -5.01
C PRO A 32 -29.71 -20.74 -4.29
N PHE A 33 -29.03 -20.26 -3.27
CA PHE A 33 -29.48 -19.05 -2.54
C PHE A 33 -29.28 -17.77 -3.35
N LEU A 34 -28.27 -17.68 -4.22
CA LEU A 34 -28.06 -16.52 -5.10
C LEU A 34 -29.17 -16.42 -6.15
N LYS A 35 -29.62 -17.54 -6.71
CA LYS A 35 -30.75 -17.58 -7.66
C LYS A 35 -32.03 -17.05 -7.02
N ARG A 36 -32.33 -17.51 -5.79
CA ARG A 36 -33.47 -16.99 -5.00
C ARG A 36 -33.34 -15.52 -4.65
N GLU A 37 -32.14 -15.05 -4.36
CA GLU A 37 -31.90 -13.64 -4.06
C GLU A 37 -32.02 -12.77 -5.32
N GLN A 38 -31.54 -13.24 -6.48
CA GLN A 38 -31.73 -12.56 -7.77
C GLN A 38 -33.22 -12.46 -8.13
N GLU A 39 -34.01 -13.51 -7.93
CA GLU A 39 -35.47 -13.49 -8.13
C GLU A 39 -36.14 -12.50 -7.18
N ARG A 40 -35.74 -12.44 -5.93
CA ARG A 40 -36.25 -11.50 -4.93
C ARG A 40 -35.85 -10.05 -5.22
N ARG A 41 -34.70 -9.81 -5.89
CA ARG A 41 -34.21 -8.50 -6.30
C ARG A 41 -34.71 -8.08 -7.69
N ARG A 42 -35.43 -8.93 -8.43
CA ARG A 42 -36.05 -8.57 -9.69
C ARG A 42 -37.06 -7.44 -9.46
N GLY A 43 -36.72 -6.24 -9.98
CA GLY A 43 -37.53 -5.02 -9.82
C GLY A 43 -36.99 -4.01 -8.80
N ILE A 44 -35.95 -4.35 -8.01
CA ILE A 44 -35.27 -3.36 -7.16
C ILE A 44 -34.32 -2.54 -8.03
N ARG A 45 -34.58 -1.23 -8.10
CA ARG A 45 -33.69 -0.30 -8.84
C ARG A 45 -32.36 -0.20 -8.09
N ALA A 46 -31.26 -0.29 -8.82
CA ALA A 46 -29.93 -0.01 -8.27
C ALA A 46 -29.85 1.47 -7.83
N ASP A 47 -29.13 1.70 -6.72
CA ASP A 47 -28.89 3.06 -6.22
C ASP A 47 -27.82 3.76 -7.05
N TYR A 48 -28.24 4.31 -8.21
CA TYR A 48 -27.33 5.06 -9.09
C TYR A 48 -26.82 6.36 -8.47
N VAL A 49 -27.60 6.96 -7.54
CA VAL A 49 -27.19 8.21 -6.87
C VAL A 49 -26.09 7.91 -5.86
N GLY A 50 -26.27 6.91 -5.01
CA GLY A 50 -25.22 6.47 -4.06
C GLY A 50 -23.96 6.04 -4.79
N LEU A 51 -24.07 5.28 -5.88
CA LEU A 51 -22.92 4.89 -6.71
C LEU A 51 -22.22 6.10 -7.35
N GLY A 52 -22.97 7.06 -7.87
CA GLY A 52 -22.43 8.29 -8.46
C GLY A 52 -21.70 9.16 -7.44
N LEU A 53 -22.27 9.35 -6.26
CA LEU A 53 -21.65 10.10 -5.15
C LEU A 53 -20.37 9.42 -4.67
N LEU A 54 -20.38 8.10 -4.50
CA LEU A 54 -19.21 7.33 -4.10
C LEU A 54 -18.11 7.44 -5.15
N THR A 55 -18.46 7.28 -6.43
CA THR A 55 -17.50 7.40 -7.54
C THR A 55 -16.89 8.79 -7.58
N LEU A 56 -17.70 9.84 -7.43
CA LEU A 56 -17.21 11.22 -7.40
C LEU A 56 -16.26 11.45 -6.22
N ALA A 57 -16.64 10.99 -5.03
CA ALA A 57 -15.80 11.12 -3.83
C ALA A 57 -14.44 10.44 -4.00
N ILE A 58 -14.46 9.18 -4.50
CA ILE A 58 -13.22 8.40 -4.65
C ILE A 58 -12.36 8.96 -5.78
N ALA A 59 -12.93 9.27 -6.94
CA ALA A 59 -12.19 9.80 -8.07
C ALA A 59 -11.50 11.14 -7.71
N SER A 60 -12.23 12.04 -7.05
CA SER A 60 -11.67 13.31 -6.60
C SER A 60 -10.56 13.12 -5.56
N LEU A 61 -10.75 12.20 -4.59
CA LEU A 61 -9.75 11.86 -3.60
C LEU A 61 -8.51 11.23 -4.25
N GLN A 62 -8.70 10.28 -5.17
CA GLN A 62 -7.61 9.59 -5.85
C GLN A 62 -6.74 10.57 -6.64
N ILE A 63 -7.36 11.44 -7.44
CA ILE A 63 -6.62 12.45 -8.21
C ILE A 63 -5.86 13.41 -7.29
N ALA A 64 -6.49 13.82 -6.18
CA ALA A 64 -5.84 14.69 -5.19
C ALA A 64 -4.63 14.01 -4.53
N LEU A 65 -4.72 12.72 -4.22
CA LEU A 65 -3.63 11.94 -3.62
C LEU A 65 -2.49 11.70 -4.62
N ASP A 66 -2.81 11.38 -5.88
CA ASP A 66 -1.81 11.10 -6.92
C ASP A 66 -1.04 12.36 -7.32
N LYS A 67 -1.73 13.50 -7.43
CA LYS A 67 -1.14 14.76 -7.89
C LYS A 67 -0.74 15.71 -6.75
N GLY A 68 -1.13 15.41 -5.52
CA GLY A 68 -0.90 16.29 -4.37
C GLY A 68 0.56 16.64 -4.17
N GLN A 69 1.46 15.65 -4.20
CA GLN A 69 2.90 15.87 -4.01
C GLN A 69 3.54 16.67 -5.16
N GLU A 70 3.11 16.44 -6.41
CA GLU A 70 3.63 17.17 -7.57
C GLU A 70 3.18 18.64 -7.60
N SER A 71 2.04 18.94 -6.97
CA SER A 71 1.39 20.24 -7.00
C SER A 71 1.48 20.99 -5.67
N ASP A 72 2.42 20.64 -4.78
CA ASP A 72 2.58 21.25 -3.45
C ASP A 72 1.31 21.25 -2.58
N TRP A 73 0.51 20.18 -2.70
CA TRP A 73 -0.67 19.94 -1.89
C TRP A 73 -1.64 21.15 -1.84
N PHE A 74 -1.89 21.66 -0.65
CA PHE A 74 -2.85 22.74 -0.40
C PHE A 74 -2.40 24.12 -0.90
N SER A 75 -1.18 24.29 -1.40
CA SER A 75 -0.74 25.47 -2.10
C SER A 75 -1.41 25.59 -3.48
N SER A 76 -1.80 24.45 -4.06
CA SER A 76 -2.55 24.39 -5.33
C SER A 76 -4.05 24.51 -5.11
N ARG A 77 -4.69 25.53 -5.73
CA ARG A 77 -6.16 25.68 -5.70
C ARG A 77 -6.88 24.47 -6.28
N TRP A 78 -6.30 23.85 -7.31
CA TRP A 78 -6.84 22.66 -7.97
C TRP A 78 -6.91 21.47 -6.99
N ILE A 79 -5.81 21.14 -6.29
CA ILE A 79 -5.77 20.05 -5.31
C ILE A 79 -6.72 20.36 -4.15
N THR A 80 -6.70 21.59 -3.64
CA THR A 80 -7.60 22.01 -2.57
C THR A 80 -9.07 21.85 -2.96
N SER A 81 -9.46 22.23 -4.19
CA SER A 81 -10.83 22.05 -4.66
C SER A 81 -11.22 20.57 -4.78
N LEU A 82 -10.32 19.71 -5.24
CA LEU A 82 -10.56 18.25 -5.30
C LEU A 82 -10.73 17.63 -3.92
N VAL A 83 -9.92 18.03 -2.93
CA VAL A 83 -10.06 17.54 -1.54
C VAL A 83 -11.38 17.99 -0.92
N ILE A 84 -11.79 19.25 -1.13
CA ILE A 84 -13.09 19.77 -0.67
C ILE A 84 -14.22 19.00 -1.35
N LEU A 85 -14.16 18.82 -2.68
CA LEU A 85 -15.15 18.07 -3.43
C LEU A 85 -15.27 16.63 -2.95
N ALA A 86 -14.13 15.94 -2.75
CA ALA A 86 -14.08 14.58 -2.20
C ALA A 86 -14.73 14.49 -0.82
N GLY A 87 -14.38 15.41 0.08
CA GLY A 87 -14.95 15.48 1.44
C GLY A 87 -16.46 15.73 1.42
N TYR A 88 -16.91 16.69 0.62
CA TYR A 88 -18.33 17.00 0.48
C TYR A 88 -19.11 15.84 -0.12
N ALA A 89 -18.65 15.27 -1.23
CA ALA A 89 -19.28 14.13 -1.87
C ALA A 89 -19.36 12.92 -0.94
N PHE A 90 -18.30 12.66 -0.14
CA PHE A 90 -18.27 11.58 0.84
C PHE A 90 -19.26 11.80 1.99
N LEU A 91 -19.40 13.02 2.51
CA LEU A 91 -20.39 13.35 3.54
C LEU A 91 -21.81 13.18 3.02
N VAL A 92 -22.11 13.71 1.82
CA VAL A 92 -23.43 13.55 1.21
C VAL A 92 -23.72 12.06 0.95
N TRP A 93 -22.74 11.30 0.48
CA TRP A 93 -22.86 9.85 0.29
C TRP A 93 -23.18 9.12 1.59
N ILE A 94 -22.50 9.43 2.70
CA ILE A 94 -22.79 8.82 4.02
C ILE A 94 -24.24 9.10 4.42
N VAL A 95 -24.70 10.34 4.30
CA VAL A 95 -26.07 10.71 4.65
C VAL A 95 -27.09 10.01 3.73
N TRP A 96 -26.81 9.93 2.45
CA TRP A 96 -27.64 9.24 1.47
C TRP A 96 -27.77 7.74 1.80
N GLU A 97 -26.66 7.03 1.91
CA GLU A 97 -26.61 5.59 2.19
C GLU A 97 -27.24 5.23 3.55
N TRP A 98 -27.17 6.15 4.51
CA TRP A 98 -27.79 5.93 5.83
C TRP A 98 -29.31 5.89 5.75
N HIS A 99 -29.92 6.67 4.87
CA HIS A 99 -31.39 6.80 4.74
C HIS A 99 -31.97 5.95 3.61
N HIS A 100 -31.13 5.54 2.64
CA HIS A 100 -31.62 4.77 1.51
C HIS A 100 -32.03 3.36 1.91
N PRO A 101 -33.22 2.83 1.42
CA PRO A 101 -33.70 1.50 1.79
C PRO A 101 -32.85 0.37 1.23
N ASN A 102 -32.27 0.52 0.04
CA ASN A 102 -31.41 -0.46 -0.62
C ASN A 102 -30.06 0.18 -0.97
N PRO A 103 -29.20 0.44 0.05
CA PRO A 103 -27.93 1.11 -0.17
C PRO A 103 -26.94 0.24 -0.95
N VAL A 104 -26.05 0.87 -1.75
CA VAL A 104 -24.93 0.17 -2.40
C VAL A 104 -23.98 -0.40 -1.34
N VAL A 105 -23.77 0.37 -0.29
CA VAL A 105 -22.93 -0.01 0.85
C VAL A 105 -23.72 0.19 2.15
N ASP A 106 -24.05 -0.90 2.83
CA ASP A 106 -24.77 -0.82 4.11
C ASP A 106 -23.84 -0.30 5.23
N ILE A 107 -23.75 1.02 5.35
CA ILE A 107 -22.92 1.70 6.38
C ILE A 107 -23.37 1.29 7.80
N ARG A 108 -24.61 0.89 7.99
CA ARG A 108 -25.13 0.45 9.29
C ARG A 108 -24.38 -0.77 9.83
N MET A 109 -23.69 -1.55 8.96
CA MET A 109 -22.83 -2.66 9.36
C MET A 109 -21.65 -2.23 10.25
N PHE A 110 -21.18 -0.98 10.13
CA PHE A 110 -20.12 -0.43 11.01
C PHE A 110 -20.54 -0.33 12.48
N LYS A 111 -21.83 -0.40 12.81
CA LYS A 111 -22.28 -0.55 14.21
C LYS A 111 -21.81 -1.86 14.84
N ARG A 112 -21.51 -2.89 14.03
CA ARG A 112 -20.99 -4.16 14.51
C ARG A 112 -19.48 -4.05 14.73
N ARG A 113 -19.03 -4.22 15.98
CA ARG A 113 -17.62 -4.04 16.37
C ARG A 113 -16.65 -4.87 15.52
N ASN A 114 -16.94 -6.15 15.30
CA ASN A 114 -16.05 -7.03 14.54
C ASN A 114 -15.94 -6.59 13.07
N PHE A 115 -17.04 -6.16 12.46
CA PHE A 115 -17.03 -5.64 11.10
C PHE A 115 -16.22 -4.34 11.01
N ALA A 116 -16.50 -3.36 11.87
CA ALA A 116 -15.79 -2.08 11.87
C ALA A 116 -14.28 -2.25 12.08
N THR A 117 -13.89 -3.11 13.03
CA THR A 117 -12.46 -3.40 13.27
C THR A 117 -11.83 -4.17 12.12
N ALA A 118 -12.52 -5.11 11.48
CA ALA A 118 -12.01 -5.80 10.29
C ALA A 118 -11.80 -4.84 9.13
N MET A 119 -12.73 -3.89 8.90
CA MET A 119 -12.59 -2.85 7.86
C MET A 119 -11.42 -1.89 8.16
N PHE A 120 -11.24 -1.50 9.43
CA PHE A 120 -10.09 -0.71 9.85
C PHE A 120 -8.76 -1.44 9.57
N PHE A 121 -8.67 -2.73 9.90
CA PHE A 121 -7.47 -3.50 9.59
C PHE A 121 -7.29 -3.73 8.09
N SER A 122 -8.37 -3.88 7.32
CA SER A 122 -8.29 -3.93 5.85
C SER A 122 -7.69 -2.65 5.27
N PHE A 123 -8.13 -1.51 5.75
CA PHE A 123 -7.56 -0.20 5.40
C PHE A 123 -6.07 -0.12 5.75
N THR A 124 -5.69 -0.54 6.94
CA THR A 124 -4.29 -0.56 7.39
C THR A 124 -3.42 -1.51 6.54
N VAL A 125 -3.95 -2.70 6.24
CA VAL A 125 -3.28 -3.65 5.32
C VAL A 125 -3.07 -3.00 3.95
N GLY A 126 -4.04 -2.23 3.47
CA GLY A 126 -3.92 -1.44 2.24
C GLY A 126 -2.75 -0.47 2.30
N ILE A 127 -2.64 0.34 3.37
CA ILE A 127 -1.53 1.30 3.56
C ILE A 127 -0.18 0.59 3.48
N VAL A 128 -0.02 -0.49 4.25
CA VAL A 128 1.26 -1.22 4.34
C VAL A 128 1.59 -1.91 3.03
N LEU A 129 0.65 -2.66 2.46
CA LEU A 129 0.86 -3.45 1.25
C LEU A 129 1.21 -2.57 0.06
N TYR A 130 0.31 -1.62 -0.28
CA TYR A 130 0.47 -0.81 -1.49
C TYR A 130 1.57 0.25 -1.33
N GLY A 131 1.67 0.87 -0.16
CA GLY A 131 2.70 1.86 0.11
C GLY A 131 4.11 1.28 -0.04
N THR A 132 4.37 0.12 0.55
CA THR A 132 5.69 -0.54 0.42
C THR A 132 5.91 -1.16 -0.96
N THR A 133 4.84 -1.59 -1.66
CA THR A 133 4.94 -2.12 -3.03
C THR A 133 5.40 -1.07 -4.02
N VAL A 134 5.06 0.19 -3.79
CA VAL A 134 5.55 1.31 -4.62
C VAL A 134 6.93 1.78 -4.15
N MET A 135 7.13 1.90 -2.84
CA MET A 135 8.32 2.49 -2.25
C MET A 135 9.59 1.67 -2.51
N ILE A 136 9.53 0.33 -2.39
CA ILE A 136 10.72 -0.53 -2.54
C ILE A 136 11.27 -0.47 -3.96
N PRO A 137 10.50 -0.71 -5.04
CA PRO A 137 11.03 -0.59 -6.39
C PRO A 137 11.49 0.82 -6.73
N GLN A 138 10.82 1.85 -6.22
CA GLN A 138 11.25 3.23 -6.43
C GLN A 138 12.64 3.48 -5.84
N PHE A 139 12.91 2.98 -4.64
CA PHE A 139 14.25 3.07 -4.04
C PHE A 139 15.28 2.32 -4.87
N LEU A 140 15.00 1.08 -5.27
CA LEU A 140 15.91 0.25 -6.05
C LEU A 140 16.25 0.90 -7.41
N GLN A 141 15.25 1.42 -8.10
CA GLN A 141 15.45 2.00 -9.43
C GLN A 141 16.06 3.41 -9.37
N VAL A 142 15.53 4.28 -8.51
CA VAL A 142 15.92 5.70 -8.50
C VAL A 142 17.21 5.92 -7.69
N GLN A 143 17.36 5.26 -6.54
CA GLN A 143 18.53 5.48 -5.67
C GLN A 143 19.70 4.56 -6.02
N LEU A 144 19.41 3.30 -6.34
CA LEU A 144 20.48 2.32 -6.62
C LEU A 144 20.73 2.10 -8.12
N GLY A 145 19.83 2.59 -8.99
CA GLY A 145 19.97 2.46 -10.43
C GLY A 145 19.71 1.06 -10.97
N TYR A 146 19.01 0.20 -10.21
CA TYR A 146 18.67 -1.15 -10.67
C TYR A 146 17.67 -1.10 -11.84
N PRO A 147 17.80 -1.99 -12.83
CA PRO A 147 16.81 -2.16 -13.88
C PRO A 147 15.43 -2.53 -13.31
N ALA A 148 14.36 -2.17 -14.01
CA ALA A 148 13.00 -2.47 -13.59
C ALA A 148 12.74 -3.98 -13.40
N VAL A 149 13.39 -4.83 -14.20
CA VAL A 149 13.32 -6.30 -14.07
C VAL A 149 13.81 -6.76 -12.71
N VAL A 150 14.99 -6.30 -12.28
CA VAL A 150 15.60 -6.67 -10.98
C VAL A 150 14.74 -6.19 -9.83
N ALA A 151 14.20 -4.96 -9.92
CA ALA A 151 13.27 -4.45 -8.91
C ALA A 151 11.97 -5.29 -8.85
N GLY A 152 11.48 -5.78 -9.98
CA GLY A 152 10.34 -6.70 -10.08
C GLY A 152 10.64 -8.07 -9.45
N GLU A 153 11.82 -8.64 -9.68
CA GLU A 153 12.27 -9.90 -9.09
C GLU A 153 12.33 -9.82 -7.57
N ALA A 154 12.79 -8.68 -7.01
CA ALA A 154 12.77 -8.46 -5.56
C ALA A 154 11.34 -8.50 -4.98
N LEU A 155 10.34 -8.00 -5.71
CA LEU A 155 8.93 -8.09 -5.30
C LEU A 155 8.36 -9.50 -5.48
N ALA A 156 8.76 -10.22 -6.52
CA ALA A 156 8.25 -11.55 -6.85
C ALA A 156 8.52 -12.56 -5.72
N GLY A 157 9.67 -12.47 -5.04
CA GLY A 157 9.99 -13.29 -3.88
C GLY A 157 8.95 -13.20 -2.76
N GLY A 158 8.49 -11.99 -2.47
CA GLY A 158 7.41 -11.76 -1.50
C GLY A 158 6.08 -12.38 -1.94
N GLY A 159 5.73 -12.27 -3.22
CA GLY A 159 4.53 -12.90 -3.80
C GLY A 159 4.57 -14.42 -3.70
N PHE A 160 5.72 -15.02 -4.00
CA PHE A 160 5.93 -16.46 -3.89
C PHE A 160 5.77 -16.97 -2.45
N VAL A 161 6.38 -16.28 -1.48
CA VAL A 161 6.24 -16.64 -0.05
C VAL A 161 4.79 -16.51 0.40
N MET A 162 4.09 -15.45 0.00
CA MET A 162 2.68 -15.29 0.32
C MET A 162 1.83 -16.43 -0.27
N MET A 163 2.09 -16.84 -1.50
CA MET A 163 1.42 -17.96 -2.15
C MET A 163 1.61 -19.28 -1.38
N CYS A 164 2.80 -19.54 -0.88
CA CYS A 164 3.09 -20.75 -0.10
C CYS A 164 2.50 -20.71 1.33
N VAL A 165 2.48 -19.54 1.94
CA VAL A 165 2.06 -19.36 3.35
C VAL A 165 0.55 -19.26 3.50
N LEU A 166 -0.16 -18.68 2.53
CA LEU A 166 -1.63 -18.48 2.60
C LEU A 166 -2.42 -19.77 2.85
N PRO A 167 -2.17 -20.91 2.15
CA PRO A 167 -2.88 -22.16 2.42
C PRO A 167 -2.64 -22.67 3.85
N PHE A 168 -1.40 -22.56 4.34
CA PHE A 168 -1.06 -22.93 5.70
C PHE A 168 -1.80 -22.06 6.73
N VAL A 169 -1.81 -20.76 6.54
CA VAL A 169 -2.55 -19.82 7.40
C VAL A 169 -4.04 -20.09 7.32
N GLY A 170 -4.58 -20.45 6.16
CA GLY A 170 -5.98 -20.85 5.96
C GLY A 170 -6.39 -22.06 6.81
N THR A 171 -5.53 -23.07 6.89
CA THR A 171 -5.79 -24.23 7.78
C THR A 171 -5.61 -23.87 9.26
N LEU A 172 -4.69 -22.97 9.58
CA LEU A 172 -4.39 -22.58 10.93
C LEU A 172 -5.49 -21.70 11.56
N VAL A 173 -6.16 -20.86 10.75
CA VAL A 173 -7.24 -19.97 11.22
C VAL A 173 -8.48 -20.73 11.73
N SER A 174 -8.67 -21.99 11.28
CA SER A 174 -9.71 -22.87 11.79
C SER A 174 -9.41 -23.44 13.18
N ARG A 175 -8.12 -23.47 13.58
CA ARG A 175 -7.65 -24.08 14.82
C ARG A 175 -7.24 -23.08 15.89
N LEU A 176 -6.75 -21.92 15.47
CA LEU A 176 -6.25 -20.87 16.36
C LEU A 176 -7.18 -19.66 16.40
N ASP A 177 -7.10 -18.89 17.48
CA ASP A 177 -7.82 -17.61 17.58
C ASP A 177 -7.29 -16.61 16.52
N PRO A 178 -8.14 -16.16 15.58
CA PRO A 178 -7.74 -15.23 14.53
C PRO A 178 -7.03 -13.97 15.03
N ARG A 179 -7.33 -13.51 16.25
CA ARG A 179 -6.69 -12.32 16.85
C ARG A 179 -5.23 -12.57 17.18
N LYS A 180 -4.90 -13.77 17.71
CA LYS A 180 -3.53 -14.14 18.03
C LYS A 180 -2.70 -14.23 16.75
N MET A 181 -3.30 -14.76 15.69
CA MET A 181 -2.67 -14.82 14.37
C MET A 181 -2.40 -13.42 13.80
N MET A 182 -3.38 -12.52 13.88
CA MET A 182 -3.20 -11.13 13.48
C MET A 182 -2.13 -10.41 14.31
N ALA A 183 -2.11 -10.64 15.64
CA ALA A 183 -1.08 -10.08 16.52
C ALA A 183 0.32 -10.54 16.11
N PHE A 184 0.48 -11.84 15.86
CA PHE A 184 1.72 -12.39 15.33
C PHE A 184 2.10 -11.75 13.98
N GLY A 185 1.12 -11.60 13.07
CA GLY A 185 1.33 -10.94 11.78
C GLY A 185 1.79 -9.49 11.92
N PHE A 186 1.15 -8.69 12.77
CA PHE A 186 1.53 -7.29 13.00
C PHE A 186 2.92 -7.18 13.63
N VAL A 187 3.25 -8.01 14.62
CA VAL A 187 4.59 -8.05 15.22
C VAL A 187 5.63 -8.46 14.18
N SER A 188 5.35 -9.49 13.36
CA SER A 188 6.25 -9.95 12.30
C SER A 188 6.49 -8.88 11.24
N ILE A 189 5.44 -8.17 10.79
CA ILE A 189 5.62 -7.06 9.83
C ILE A 189 6.41 -5.91 10.46
N SER A 190 6.09 -5.54 11.70
CA SER A 190 6.82 -4.48 12.40
C SER A 190 8.30 -4.83 12.54
N ALA A 191 8.62 -6.04 12.96
CA ALA A 191 10.00 -6.52 13.06
C ALA A 191 10.70 -6.55 11.68
N ALA A 192 10.01 -7.03 10.64
CA ALA A 192 10.53 -7.04 9.28
C ALA A 192 10.80 -5.62 8.76
N MET A 193 9.90 -4.67 9.01
CA MET A 193 10.08 -3.27 8.60
C MET A 193 11.18 -2.57 9.40
N TYR A 194 11.30 -2.85 10.69
CA TYR A 194 12.40 -2.35 11.49
C TYR A 194 13.75 -2.91 11.00
N TYR A 195 13.83 -4.21 10.77
CA TYR A 195 15.02 -4.83 10.18
C TYR A 195 15.33 -4.25 8.78
N MET A 196 14.30 -4.04 7.97
CA MET A 196 14.40 -3.38 6.68
C MET A 196 15.03 -1.98 6.80
N SER A 197 14.65 -1.18 7.80
CA SER A 197 15.21 0.16 7.99
C SER A 197 16.71 0.16 8.26
N THR A 198 17.25 -0.91 8.85
CA THR A 198 18.71 -1.05 9.10
C THR A 198 19.49 -1.45 7.84
N LEU A 199 18.82 -2.01 6.82
CA LEU A 199 19.45 -2.47 5.58
C LEU A 199 19.41 -1.41 4.46
N PHE A 200 18.56 -0.39 4.57
CA PHE A 200 18.49 0.67 3.56
C PHE A 200 19.77 1.49 3.55
N SER A 201 20.55 1.35 2.48
CA SER A 201 21.77 2.10 2.22
C SER A 201 21.99 2.26 0.73
N LEU A 202 22.86 3.19 0.31
CA LEU A 202 23.26 3.34 -1.10
C LEU A 202 24.09 2.17 -1.63
N THR A 203 24.52 1.25 -0.74
CA THR A 203 25.27 0.03 -1.07
C THR A 203 24.44 -1.24 -0.84
N MET A 204 23.12 -1.11 -0.71
CA MET A 204 22.23 -2.24 -0.45
C MET A 204 22.27 -3.24 -1.60
N ASP A 205 22.47 -4.52 -1.25
CA ASP A 205 22.48 -5.63 -2.20
C ASP A 205 21.05 -6.10 -2.54
N PHE A 206 20.90 -6.69 -3.74
CA PHE A 206 19.63 -7.32 -4.20
C PHE A 206 19.09 -8.32 -3.20
N ARG A 207 19.96 -9.16 -2.60
CA ARG A 207 19.54 -10.15 -1.60
C ARG A 207 18.85 -9.52 -0.39
N ALA A 208 19.32 -8.35 0.04
CA ALA A 208 18.70 -7.61 1.12
C ALA A 208 17.27 -7.15 0.74
N ALA A 209 17.10 -6.59 -0.46
CA ALA A 209 15.79 -6.16 -0.96
C ALA A 209 14.80 -7.35 -1.06
N PHE A 210 15.26 -8.48 -1.61
CA PHE A 210 14.47 -9.71 -1.72
C PHE A 210 14.06 -10.25 -0.34
N LEU A 211 15.00 -10.33 0.61
CA LEU A 211 14.74 -10.80 1.97
C LEU A 211 13.76 -9.89 2.71
N MET A 212 13.94 -8.58 2.62
CA MET A 212 13.01 -7.61 3.20
C MET A 212 11.57 -7.84 2.76
N ARG A 213 11.37 -7.96 1.45
CA ARG A 213 10.03 -8.16 0.88
C ARG A 213 9.44 -9.51 1.30
N THR A 214 10.25 -10.54 1.32
CA THR A 214 9.88 -11.89 1.74
C THR A 214 9.39 -11.92 3.19
N LEU A 215 10.15 -11.33 4.12
CA LEU A 215 9.79 -11.27 5.54
C LEU A 215 8.51 -10.44 5.77
N GLN A 216 8.36 -9.34 5.07
CA GLN A 216 7.16 -8.52 5.14
C GLN A 216 5.91 -9.27 4.66
N MET A 217 6.00 -9.96 3.52
CA MET A 217 4.87 -10.71 2.95
C MET A 217 4.51 -11.94 3.80
N PHE A 218 5.50 -12.58 4.43
CA PHE A 218 5.25 -13.62 5.42
C PHE A 218 4.34 -13.12 6.54
N GLY A 219 4.69 -12.00 7.18
CA GLY A 219 3.87 -11.41 8.24
C GLY A 219 2.48 -10.98 7.75
N LEU A 220 2.39 -10.46 6.52
CA LEU A 220 1.13 -10.00 5.93
C LEU A 220 0.13 -11.14 5.72
N ALA A 221 0.60 -12.34 5.36
CA ALA A 221 -0.25 -13.52 5.22
C ALA A 221 -1.02 -13.85 6.51
N PHE A 222 -0.38 -13.69 7.68
CA PHE A 222 -0.99 -13.90 8.99
C PHE A 222 -2.00 -12.82 9.41
N ILE A 223 -2.08 -11.72 8.68
CA ILE A 223 -3.13 -10.71 8.88
C ILE A 223 -4.24 -10.89 7.87
N PHE A 224 -3.89 -11.13 6.61
CA PHE A 224 -4.82 -11.11 5.48
C PHE A 224 -5.95 -12.15 5.63
N VAL A 225 -5.62 -13.40 5.94
CA VAL A 225 -6.63 -14.47 6.09
C VAL A 225 -7.50 -14.27 7.32
N PRO A 226 -6.95 -14.12 8.54
CA PRO A 226 -7.78 -13.96 9.73
C PRO A 226 -8.66 -12.69 9.70
N GLN A 227 -8.16 -11.60 9.13
CA GLN A 227 -8.92 -10.36 8.97
C GLN A 227 -10.13 -10.57 8.05
N ASN A 228 -9.96 -11.28 6.92
CA ASN A 228 -11.09 -11.63 6.06
C ASN A 228 -12.11 -12.49 6.82
N VAL A 229 -11.69 -13.56 7.52
CA VAL A 229 -12.59 -14.41 8.30
C VAL A 229 -13.38 -13.60 9.32
N LEU A 230 -12.72 -12.69 10.05
CA LEU A 230 -13.37 -11.85 11.06
C LEU A 230 -14.39 -10.86 10.48
N ALA A 231 -14.20 -10.42 9.25
CA ALA A 231 -15.15 -9.54 8.57
C ALA A 231 -16.54 -10.20 8.37
N TYR A 232 -16.58 -11.51 8.16
CA TYR A 232 -17.81 -12.26 7.93
C TYR A 232 -18.51 -12.71 9.22
N VAL A 233 -17.87 -12.61 10.38
CA VAL A 233 -18.41 -13.09 11.65
C VAL A 233 -19.67 -12.33 12.06
N GLY A 234 -20.75 -13.08 12.26
CA GLY A 234 -22.04 -12.54 12.73
C GLY A 234 -22.79 -11.74 11.66
N VAL A 235 -22.40 -11.83 10.39
CA VAL A 235 -23.12 -11.22 9.29
C VAL A 235 -23.92 -12.29 8.53
N PRO A 236 -25.18 -12.02 8.13
CA PRO A 236 -25.98 -12.93 7.31
C PRO A 236 -25.30 -13.23 5.97
N ARG A 237 -25.43 -14.47 5.48
CA ARG A 237 -24.80 -14.94 4.23
C ARG A 237 -25.19 -14.12 3.00
N GLU A 238 -26.40 -13.56 3.00
CA GLU A 238 -26.95 -12.72 1.95
C GLU A 238 -26.14 -11.41 1.76
N LYS A 239 -25.38 -10.98 2.78
CA LYS A 239 -24.53 -9.78 2.75
C LYS A 239 -23.06 -10.06 2.43
N ASN A 240 -22.69 -11.32 2.15
CA ASN A 240 -21.29 -11.69 1.91
C ASN A 240 -20.66 -10.88 0.76
N ASN A 241 -21.39 -10.64 -0.33
CA ASN A 241 -20.90 -9.84 -1.45
C ASN A 241 -20.60 -8.39 -1.04
N GLN A 242 -21.46 -7.80 -0.18
CA GLN A 242 -21.24 -6.46 0.36
C GLN A 242 -20.00 -6.40 1.26
N ILE A 243 -19.77 -7.43 2.09
CA ILE A 243 -18.58 -7.53 2.95
C ILE A 243 -17.31 -7.60 2.08
N SER A 244 -17.30 -8.47 1.06
CA SER A 244 -16.16 -8.63 0.17
C SER A 244 -15.85 -7.35 -0.59
N SER A 245 -16.88 -6.69 -1.14
CA SER A 245 -16.73 -5.41 -1.83
C SER A 245 -16.20 -4.32 -0.92
N MET A 246 -16.75 -4.22 0.31
CA MET A 246 -16.33 -3.23 1.30
C MET A 246 -14.91 -3.47 1.80
N ASN A 247 -14.52 -4.74 1.97
CA ASN A 247 -13.17 -5.12 2.36
C ASN A 247 -12.14 -4.70 1.28
N SER A 248 -12.45 -4.98 0.01
CA SER A 248 -11.63 -4.57 -1.12
C SER A 248 -11.57 -3.05 -1.27
N PHE A 249 -12.71 -2.38 -1.08
CA PHE A 249 -12.82 -0.93 -1.06
C PHE A 249 -11.91 -0.30 0.01
N MET A 250 -12.03 -0.73 1.27
CA MET A 250 -11.22 -0.22 2.37
C MET A 250 -9.72 -0.43 2.13
N ARG A 251 -9.35 -1.59 1.60
CA ARG A 251 -7.95 -1.88 1.27
C ARG A 251 -7.42 -0.99 0.15
N ASN A 252 -8.21 -0.74 -0.90
CA ASN A 252 -7.78 0.11 -2.01
C ASN A 252 -7.67 1.59 -1.61
N VAL A 253 -8.66 2.11 -0.85
CA VAL A 253 -8.59 3.48 -0.31
C VAL A 253 -7.40 3.62 0.65
N GLY A 254 -7.20 2.62 1.52
CA GLY A 254 -6.01 2.57 2.39
C GLY A 254 -4.72 2.58 1.59
N GLY A 255 -4.68 1.84 0.48
CA GLY A 255 -3.53 1.80 -0.43
C GLY A 255 -3.21 3.16 -1.03
N SER A 256 -4.20 3.83 -1.59
CA SER A 256 -4.02 5.16 -2.20
C SER A 256 -3.55 6.20 -1.17
N ILE A 257 -4.18 6.23 -0.01
CA ILE A 257 -3.77 7.11 1.09
C ILE A 257 -2.36 6.73 1.58
N GLY A 258 -2.06 5.43 1.69
CA GLY A 258 -0.75 4.93 2.11
C GLY A 258 0.37 5.35 1.16
N ILE A 259 0.18 5.19 -0.14
CA ILE A 259 1.15 5.63 -1.15
C ILE A 259 1.40 7.14 -1.03
N ALA A 260 0.33 7.94 -0.98
CA ALA A 260 0.43 9.39 -0.88
C ALA A 260 1.13 9.85 0.40
N LEU A 261 0.76 9.26 1.57
CA LEU A 261 1.38 9.59 2.85
C LEU A 261 2.87 9.21 2.88
N ILE A 262 3.22 8.02 2.42
CA ILE A 262 4.60 7.54 2.41
C ILE A 262 5.44 8.39 1.46
N SER A 263 5.00 8.63 0.22
CA SER A 263 5.71 9.43 -0.77
C SER A 263 5.92 10.87 -0.29
N THR A 264 4.88 11.49 0.26
CA THR A 264 4.97 12.85 0.83
C THR A 264 5.90 12.89 2.03
N SER A 265 5.83 11.89 2.91
CA SER A 265 6.71 11.82 4.09
C SER A 265 8.16 11.69 3.67
N ILE A 266 8.48 10.82 2.70
CA ILE A 266 9.82 10.66 2.15
C ILE A 266 10.32 11.99 1.57
N ALA A 267 9.52 12.66 0.74
CA ALA A 267 9.91 13.93 0.12
C ALA A 267 10.18 15.03 1.17
N ARG A 268 9.30 15.18 2.17
CA ARG A 268 9.46 16.19 3.23
C ARG A 268 10.65 15.89 4.14
N VAL A 269 10.84 14.64 4.52
CA VAL A 269 11.99 14.24 5.35
C VAL A 269 13.28 14.41 4.57
N ALA A 270 13.32 14.01 3.29
CA ALA A 270 14.49 14.21 2.42
C ALA A 270 14.84 15.71 2.30
N GLN A 271 13.85 16.57 2.08
CA GLN A 271 14.08 18.02 2.02
C GLN A 271 14.65 18.57 3.34
N ARG A 272 14.11 18.13 4.48
CA ARG A 272 14.60 18.54 5.82
C ARG A 272 16.04 18.07 6.04
N ARG A 273 16.34 16.79 5.70
CA ARG A 273 17.70 16.22 5.84
C ARG A 273 18.69 16.90 4.90
N ARG A 274 18.28 17.18 3.67
CA ARG A 274 19.07 17.95 2.71
C ARG A 274 19.44 19.33 3.27
N PHE A 275 18.45 20.06 3.79
CA PHE A 275 18.71 21.39 4.39
C PHE A 275 19.73 21.30 5.53
N SER A 276 19.60 20.34 6.41
CA SER A 276 20.56 20.09 7.50
C SER A 276 21.96 19.74 6.97
N MET A 277 22.07 18.89 5.95
CA MET A 277 23.36 18.52 5.38
C MET A 277 24.06 19.70 4.67
N VAL A 278 23.31 20.48 3.90
CA VAL A 278 23.85 21.67 3.22
C VAL A 278 24.37 22.69 4.24
N ALA A 279 23.71 22.85 5.39
CA ALA A 279 24.20 23.75 6.45
C ALA A 279 25.56 23.34 7.02
N HIS A 280 25.94 22.05 6.92
CA HIS A 280 27.25 21.55 7.36
C HIS A 280 28.29 21.48 6.21
N THR A 281 27.90 21.73 4.96
CA THR A 281 28.78 21.81 3.79
C THR A 281 29.03 23.27 3.40
N THR A 282 29.54 24.04 4.36
CA THR A 282 29.74 25.49 4.19
C THR A 282 31.01 25.75 3.38
N PRO A 283 30.96 26.57 2.30
CA PRO A 283 32.13 27.09 1.67
C PRO A 283 33.08 27.75 2.69
N GLY A 284 34.40 27.55 2.58
CA GLY A 284 35.38 28.03 3.54
C GLY A 284 35.78 27.03 4.63
N THR A 285 35.13 25.83 4.68
CA THR A 285 35.63 24.75 5.55
C THR A 285 36.69 23.91 4.84
N PRO A 286 37.82 23.59 5.51
CA PRO A 286 38.91 22.84 4.87
C PRO A 286 38.50 21.52 4.22
N PRO A 287 37.59 20.68 4.83
CA PRO A 287 37.13 19.46 4.19
C PRO A 287 36.33 19.69 2.91
N TYR A 288 35.49 20.71 2.87
CA TYR A 288 34.70 21.05 1.68
C TYR A 288 35.56 21.56 0.56
N GLU A 289 36.52 22.47 0.84
CA GLU A 289 37.44 23.02 -0.16
C GLU A 289 38.34 21.94 -0.71
N GLY A 290 38.88 21.06 0.12
CA GLY A 290 39.68 19.93 -0.32
C GLY A 290 38.92 18.97 -1.23
N LEU A 291 37.66 18.66 -0.89
CA LEU A 291 36.78 17.85 -1.74
C LEU A 291 36.51 18.53 -3.09
N MET A 292 36.15 19.82 -3.07
CA MET A 292 35.85 20.58 -4.26
C MET A 292 37.07 20.74 -5.18
N ALA A 293 38.25 20.98 -4.61
CA ALA A 293 39.52 21.05 -5.37
C ALA A 293 39.83 19.71 -6.06
N GLY A 294 39.73 18.58 -5.31
CA GLY A 294 39.97 17.24 -5.85
C GLY A 294 38.99 16.86 -6.95
N LEU A 295 37.72 17.16 -6.80
CA LEU A 295 36.69 16.90 -7.82
C LEU A 295 36.91 17.79 -9.06
N THR A 296 37.22 19.07 -8.87
CA THR A 296 37.48 20.00 -9.98
C THR A 296 38.68 19.55 -10.78
N GLU A 297 39.79 19.15 -10.14
CA GLU A 297 40.96 18.59 -10.83
C GLU A 297 40.62 17.28 -11.57
N THR A 298 39.81 16.42 -10.99
CA THR A 298 39.35 15.19 -11.65
C THR A 298 38.56 15.49 -12.93
N PHE A 299 37.68 16.48 -12.92
CA PHE A 299 36.93 16.88 -14.11
C PHE A 299 37.80 17.59 -15.16
N LYS A 300 38.75 18.38 -14.74
CA LYS A 300 39.77 18.97 -15.66
C LYS A 300 40.60 17.89 -16.36
N ALA A 301 41.05 16.88 -15.60
CA ALA A 301 41.79 15.75 -16.16
C ALA A 301 40.97 14.96 -17.19
N LYS A 302 39.61 14.97 -17.08
CA LYS A 302 38.68 14.41 -18.07
C LYS A 302 38.41 15.35 -19.26
N GLY A 303 39.05 16.49 -19.36
CA GLY A 303 38.97 17.44 -20.48
C GLY A 303 37.94 18.56 -20.31
N ALA A 304 37.34 18.74 -19.12
CA ALA A 304 36.44 19.86 -18.89
C ALA A 304 37.18 21.18 -18.72
N ALA A 305 36.64 22.28 -19.30
CA ALA A 305 37.15 23.63 -19.04
C ALA A 305 37.05 23.97 -17.54
N SER A 306 37.94 24.83 -17.04
CA SER A 306 38.02 25.10 -15.60
C SER A 306 36.69 25.52 -14.95
N VAL A 307 35.91 26.38 -15.61
CA VAL A 307 34.59 26.83 -15.13
C VAL A 307 33.57 25.67 -15.13
N ASP A 308 33.57 24.86 -16.18
CA ASP A 308 32.65 23.71 -16.29
C ASP A 308 33.02 22.59 -15.31
N ALA A 309 34.32 22.35 -15.07
CA ALA A 309 34.81 21.42 -14.09
C ALA A 309 34.32 21.78 -12.67
N THR A 310 34.40 23.06 -12.31
CA THR A 310 33.88 23.55 -11.01
C THR A 310 32.36 23.37 -10.92
N ARG A 311 31.60 23.67 -11.99
CA ARG A 311 30.17 23.49 -12.04
C ARG A 311 29.76 22.01 -11.89
N GLN A 312 30.49 21.11 -12.57
CA GLN A 312 30.31 19.67 -12.48
C GLN A 312 30.62 19.15 -11.07
N ALA A 313 31.66 19.65 -10.42
CA ALA A 313 32.00 19.31 -9.04
C ALA A 313 30.87 19.70 -8.07
N HIS A 314 30.34 20.92 -8.16
CA HIS A 314 29.19 21.34 -7.37
C HIS A 314 27.96 20.48 -7.63
N GLY A 315 27.68 20.16 -8.90
CA GLY A 315 26.57 19.27 -9.27
C GLY A 315 26.71 17.87 -8.66
N LEU A 316 27.92 17.32 -8.66
CA LEU A 316 28.18 16.00 -8.06
C LEU A 316 28.02 16.03 -6.55
N VAL A 317 28.53 17.03 -5.85
CA VAL A 317 28.36 17.18 -4.39
C VAL A 317 26.89 17.34 -4.04
N SER A 318 26.12 18.17 -4.77
CA SER A 318 24.68 18.30 -4.58
C SER A 318 23.95 16.95 -4.76
N ASN A 319 24.29 16.20 -5.80
CA ASN A 319 23.69 14.88 -6.05
C ASN A 319 24.00 13.88 -4.93
N ILE A 320 25.22 13.87 -4.39
CA ILE A 320 25.59 13.02 -3.26
C ILE A 320 24.74 13.38 -2.03
N ILE A 321 24.60 14.65 -1.72
CA ILE A 321 23.78 15.12 -0.60
C ILE A 321 22.32 14.72 -0.81
N ASP A 322 21.76 14.90 -2.00
CA ASP A 322 20.38 14.55 -2.31
C ASP A 322 20.12 13.05 -2.17
N ARG A 323 21.02 12.22 -2.66
CA ARG A 323 20.92 10.75 -2.53
C ARG A 323 21.02 10.29 -1.08
N GLN A 324 21.93 10.86 -0.29
CA GLN A 324 22.04 10.55 1.14
C GLN A 324 20.83 11.03 1.93
N ALA A 325 20.37 12.25 1.73
CA ALA A 325 19.20 12.80 2.38
C ALA A 325 17.93 11.95 2.09
N THR A 326 17.77 11.53 0.83
CA THR A 326 16.66 10.67 0.42
C THR A 326 16.78 9.28 1.05
N THR A 327 17.96 8.67 1.08
CA THR A 327 18.16 7.36 1.73
C THR A 327 17.80 7.40 3.22
N ILE A 328 18.24 8.44 3.94
CA ILE A 328 17.89 8.63 5.35
C ILE A 328 16.37 8.83 5.51
N ALA A 329 15.71 9.52 4.58
CA ALA A 329 14.27 9.68 4.59
C ALA A 329 13.54 8.34 4.46
N TYR A 330 13.99 7.44 3.60
CA TYR A 330 13.45 6.08 3.51
C TYR A 330 13.59 5.33 4.84
N VAL A 331 14.78 5.36 5.45
CA VAL A 331 15.04 4.73 6.76
C VAL A 331 14.09 5.24 7.83
N GLU A 332 13.94 6.57 7.95
CA GLU A 332 13.07 7.20 8.96
C GLU A 332 11.61 6.84 8.75
N VAL A 333 11.10 6.96 7.52
CA VAL A 333 9.69 6.69 7.20
C VAL A 333 9.36 5.23 7.46
N ILE A 334 10.23 4.29 7.09
CA ILE A 334 10.02 2.86 7.34
C ILE A 334 10.05 2.57 8.84
N SER A 335 10.98 3.16 9.59
CA SER A 335 11.06 2.98 11.04
C SER A 335 9.79 3.48 11.74
N VAL A 336 9.28 4.64 11.32
CA VAL A 336 8.02 5.20 11.85
C VAL A 336 6.84 4.27 11.51
N LEU A 337 6.78 3.76 10.28
CA LEU A 337 5.74 2.79 9.89
C LEU A 337 5.82 1.51 10.72
N ALA A 338 7.02 1.00 11.00
CA ALA A 338 7.19 -0.17 11.86
C ALA A 338 6.59 0.07 13.26
N VAL A 339 6.85 1.23 13.86
CA VAL A 339 6.28 1.61 15.17
C VAL A 339 4.76 1.76 15.09
N ILE A 340 4.24 2.42 14.07
CA ILE A 340 2.78 2.59 13.89
C ILE A 340 2.10 1.22 13.79
N ILE A 341 2.67 0.29 13.03
CA ILE A 341 2.13 -1.07 12.87
C ILE A 341 2.14 -1.81 14.21
N LEU A 342 3.21 -1.68 14.99
CA LEU A 342 3.28 -2.29 16.32
C LEU A 342 2.21 -1.72 17.26
N CYS A 343 1.97 -0.41 17.21
CA CYS A 343 0.92 0.26 17.98
C CYS A 343 -0.50 -0.19 17.61
N LEU A 344 -0.70 -0.88 16.50
CA LEU A 344 -1.99 -1.45 16.12
C LEU A 344 -2.31 -2.77 16.85
N VAL A 345 -1.31 -3.45 17.41
CA VAL A 345 -1.51 -4.71 18.13
C VAL A 345 -2.51 -4.59 19.28
N PRO A 346 -2.47 -3.58 20.15
CA PRO A 346 -3.47 -3.40 21.20
C PRO A 346 -4.90 -3.23 20.69
N PHE A 347 -5.10 -2.67 19.49
CA PHE A 347 -6.43 -2.51 18.90
C PHE A 347 -7.14 -3.83 18.59
N LEU A 348 -6.37 -4.94 18.49
CA LEU A 348 -6.94 -6.29 18.36
C LEU A 348 -7.77 -6.69 19.59
N LEU A 349 -7.51 -6.10 20.76
CA LEU A 349 -8.27 -6.33 21.99
C LEU A 349 -9.70 -5.79 21.89
N ILE A 350 -9.95 -4.82 20.99
CA ILE A 350 -11.29 -4.26 20.74
C ILE A 350 -12.20 -5.29 20.07
N MET A 351 -11.65 -6.24 19.31
CA MET A 351 -12.42 -7.28 18.65
C MET A 351 -13.01 -8.26 19.67
N ARG A 352 -14.26 -8.67 19.51
CA ARG A 352 -14.86 -9.69 20.35
C ARG A 352 -14.35 -11.09 20.00
N ARG A 353 -14.08 -11.89 21.01
CA ARG A 353 -13.64 -13.28 20.84
C ARG A 353 -14.73 -14.07 20.10
N ASN A 354 -14.38 -14.60 18.94
CA ASN A 354 -15.24 -15.54 18.24
C ASN A 354 -14.92 -16.94 18.77
N ARG A 355 -15.90 -17.55 19.47
CA ARG A 355 -15.88 -19.00 19.67
C ARG A 355 -16.59 -19.56 18.44
N PRO A 356 -15.96 -20.34 17.56
CA PRO A 356 -16.69 -21.06 16.53
C PRO A 356 -17.77 -21.87 17.23
N ALA A 357 -19.03 -21.69 16.83
CA ALA A 357 -20.10 -22.53 17.32
C ALA A 357 -19.78 -23.97 16.90
N VAL A 358 -19.64 -24.85 17.88
CA VAL A 358 -19.49 -26.30 17.67
C VAL A 358 -20.77 -26.75 16.97
N GLY A 359 -20.77 -26.86 15.67
CA GLY A 359 -21.96 -27.21 14.85
C GLY A 359 -22.00 -26.61 13.46
N GLU A 360 -21.25 -25.53 13.16
CA GLU A 360 -21.25 -24.91 11.83
C GLU A 360 -20.18 -25.46 10.87
N GLN A 361 -19.37 -26.42 11.31
CA GLN A 361 -18.27 -26.99 10.52
C GLN A 361 -18.72 -28.07 9.51
N THR A 362 -20.01 -28.44 9.46
CA THR A 362 -20.52 -29.53 8.59
C THR A 362 -21.12 -29.05 7.27
N ALA A 363 -20.94 -27.79 6.89
CA ALA A 363 -21.51 -27.23 5.65
C ALA A 363 -20.44 -26.75 4.62
N ILE A 364 -19.23 -27.27 4.70
CA ILE A 364 -18.19 -27.06 3.68
C ILE A 364 -17.78 -28.44 3.15
N HIS A 365 -18.67 -29.04 2.38
CA HIS A 365 -18.38 -30.08 1.41
C HIS A 365 -19.28 -29.85 0.20
#